data_22bb09452b7065ff51a901d6d29d63e8
#
_entry.id   22bb09452b7065ff51a901d6d29d63e8
#
_cell.length_a   1.000
_cell.length_b   1.000
_cell.length_c   1.000
_cell.angle_alpha   90.00
_cell.angle_beta   90.00
_cell.angle_gamma   90.00
#
_symmetry.space_group_name_H-M   'P 1'
#
loop_
_entity.id
_entity.type
_entity.pdbx_description
1 polymer ?
#
loop_
_entity_poly.entity_id
_entity_poly.type
_entity_poly.pdbx_seq_one_letter_code
_entity_poly.pdbx_strand_id
1 'polypeptide(L)'
;LKSTKIYRSLEELSVYELNRFDKFIQSPYFNQNPQIIQLLQILLPYLKKNESEELPKQNIWGIIYPEKKYNDARFRKLSSDLLKLFEQFLAQQIYDANPIHQANYLMESISSRKIEKLYNTVVSSVKRLSARQLEQSSSFFFYQYQLEKNQYNLTSEFEKKFKKKSKYSTLNIEEIAKNLDIFYLGEKL
;
A
#
# COMPACT_ATOMS: atom_id res chain seq x y z
N LEU A 1 4.30 10.51 26.45
CA LEU A 1 4.20 9.76 25.19
C LEU A 1 4.42 10.64 23.95
N LYS A 2 4.11 11.93 24.00
CA LYS A 2 4.19 12.87 22.87
C LYS A 2 5.57 12.96 22.20
N SER A 3 6.66 12.67 22.92
CA SER A 3 8.02 12.64 22.36
C SER A 3 8.32 11.36 21.54
N THR A 4 7.41 10.41 21.49
CA THR A 4 7.64 9.15 20.74
C THR A 4 7.46 9.35 19.24
N LYS A 5 8.23 8.58 18.43
CA LYS A 5 8.15 8.61 16.97
C LYS A 5 6.71 8.41 16.48
N ILE A 6 5.99 7.42 17.02
CA ILE A 6 4.62 7.13 16.61
C ILE A 6 3.66 8.30 16.86
N TYR A 7 3.72 8.94 18.05
CA TYR A 7 2.82 10.05 18.36
C TYR A 7 3.06 11.22 17.40
N ARG A 8 4.32 11.64 17.21
CA ARG A 8 4.70 12.70 16.26
C ARG A 8 4.30 12.38 14.83
N SER A 9 4.44 11.13 14.40
CA SER A 9 4.01 10.71 13.07
C SER A 9 2.48 10.78 12.90
N LEU A 10 1.72 10.47 13.96
CA LEU A 10 0.26 10.59 13.92
C LEU A 10 -0.24 12.03 13.96
N GLU A 11 0.52 12.96 14.56
CA GLU A 11 0.21 14.40 14.56
C GLU A 11 0.23 15.02 13.15
N GLU A 12 0.99 14.43 12.22
CA GLU A 12 1.05 14.89 10.82
C GLU A 12 -0.20 14.51 10.01
N LEU A 13 -1.05 13.62 10.53
CA LEU A 13 -2.27 13.20 9.85
C LEU A 13 -3.42 14.19 10.07
N SER A 14 -4.16 14.46 9.02
CA SER A 14 -5.46 15.11 9.12
C SER A 14 -6.47 14.25 9.92
N VAL A 15 -7.52 14.89 10.44
CA VAL A 15 -8.61 14.17 11.14
C VAL A 15 -9.24 13.08 10.25
N TYR A 16 -9.33 13.35 8.95
CA TYR A 16 -9.83 12.37 7.98
C TYR A 16 -8.92 11.14 7.89
N GLU A 17 -7.61 11.35 7.81
CA GLU A 17 -6.62 10.27 7.75
C GLU A 17 -6.54 9.48 9.06
N LEU A 18 -6.63 10.16 10.21
CA LEU A 18 -6.73 9.51 11.53
C LEU A 18 -7.94 8.56 11.59
N ASN A 19 -9.10 8.97 11.06
CA ASN A 19 -10.29 8.12 11.00
C ASN A 19 -10.10 6.94 10.03
N ARG A 20 -9.38 7.11 8.93
CA ARG A 20 -9.03 6.01 8.01
C ARG A 20 -8.05 5.04 8.67
N PHE A 21 -7.05 5.56 9.36
CA PHE A 21 -6.08 4.73 10.09
C PHE A 21 -6.75 3.93 11.20
N ASP A 22 -7.69 4.52 11.94
CA ASP A 22 -8.49 3.80 12.93
C ASP A 22 -9.24 2.61 12.31
N LYS A 23 -9.91 2.80 11.19
CA LYS A 23 -10.57 1.71 10.44
C LYS A 23 -9.57 0.65 9.96
N PHE A 24 -8.39 1.07 9.52
CA PHE A 24 -7.34 0.17 9.04
C PHE A 24 -6.87 -0.77 10.16
N ILE A 25 -6.58 -0.26 11.35
CA ILE A 25 -6.11 -1.09 12.47
C ILE A 25 -7.21 -1.96 13.10
N GLN A 26 -8.49 -1.62 12.88
CA GLN A 26 -9.62 -2.46 13.31
C GLN A 26 -9.85 -3.65 12.36
N SER A 27 -9.24 -3.66 11.17
CA SER A 27 -9.32 -4.77 10.25
C SER A 27 -8.53 -5.98 10.77
N PRO A 28 -9.18 -7.15 10.96
CA PRO A 28 -8.49 -8.37 11.41
C PRO A 28 -7.44 -8.87 10.43
N TYR A 29 -7.47 -8.43 9.19
CA TYR A 29 -6.48 -8.76 8.17
C TYR A 29 -5.12 -8.08 8.45
N PHE A 30 -5.13 -6.85 8.93
CA PHE A 30 -3.92 -6.09 9.21
C PHE A 30 -3.48 -6.19 10.66
N ASN A 31 -4.42 -6.26 11.60
CA ASN A 31 -4.12 -6.26 13.02
C ASN A 31 -4.99 -7.25 13.79
N GLN A 32 -4.34 -8.14 14.52
CA GLN A 32 -4.98 -9.12 15.41
C GLN A 32 -4.77 -8.80 16.89
N ASN A 33 -4.12 -7.68 17.20
CA ASN A 33 -3.80 -7.30 18.58
C ASN A 33 -4.77 -6.20 19.06
N PRO A 34 -5.75 -6.53 19.95
CA PRO A 34 -6.71 -5.56 20.44
C PRO A 34 -6.08 -4.45 21.30
N GLN A 35 -4.92 -4.68 21.90
CA GLN A 35 -4.24 -3.66 22.70
C GLN A 35 -3.70 -2.51 21.83
N ILE A 36 -3.38 -2.79 20.55
CA ILE A 36 -2.98 -1.73 19.61
C ILE A 36 -4.18 -0.84 19.27
N ILE A 37 -5.38 -1.44 19.11
CA ILE A 37 -6.62 -0.69 18.89
C ILE A 37 -6.89 0.20 20.09
N GLN A 38 -6.82 -0.35 21.31
CA GLN A 38 -7.00 0.41 22.54
C GLN A 38 -5.99 1.56 22.67
N LEU A 39 -4.72 1.31 22.36
CA LEU A 39 -3.70 2.36 22.37
C LEU A 39 -4.08 3.51 21.44
N LEU A 40 -4.47 3.22 20.19
CA LEU A 40 -4.86 4.27 19.26
C LEU A 40 -6.13 5.01 19.74
N GLN A 41 -7.14 4.31 20.25
CA GLN A 41 -8.37 4.91 20.78
C GLN A 41 -8.09 5.90 21.93
N ILE A 42 -7.10 5.61 22.78
CA ILE A 42 -6.66 6.53 23.83
C ILE A 42 -5.97 7.78 23.22
N LEU A 43 -5.22 7.62 22.14
CA LEU A 43 -4.47 8.72 21.50
C LEU A 43 -5.36 9.62 20.65
N LEU A 44 -6.39 9.08 20.00
CA LEU A 44 -7.23 9.81 19.04
C LEU A 44 -7.84 11.12 19.57
N PRO A 45 -8.39 11.20 20.79
CA PRO A 45 -8.93 12.45 21.33
C PRO A 45 -7.88 13.56 21.40
N TYR A 46 -6.66 13.24 21.83
CA TYR A 46 -5.55 14.18 21.95
C TYR A 46 -5.03 14.64 20.59
N LEU A 47 -4.96 13.73 19.63
CA LEU A 47 -4.54 14.03 18.26
C LEU A 47 -5.55 14.92 17.53
N LYS A 48 -6.85 14.67 17.71
CA LYS A 48 -7.91 15.42 17.02
C LYS A 48 -8.14 16.82 17.60
N LYS A 49 -7.91 17.02 18.89
CA LYS A 49 -8.14 18.29 19.58
C LYS A 49 -6.87 19.13 19.74
N ASN A 50 -5.72 18.60 19.36
CA ASN A 50 -4.42 19.23 19.58
C ASN A 50 -4.19 19.60 21.05
N GLU A 51 -4.67 18.77 21.99
CA GLU A 51 -4.58 19.02 23.43
C GLU A 51 -3.13 18.98 23.90
N SER A 52 -2.74 19.99 24.67
CA SER A 52 -1.36 20.09 25.21
C SER A 52 -1.10 19.23 26.44
N GLU A 53 -2.13 18.56 26.97
CA GLU A 53 -2.02 17.68 28.15
C GLU A 53 -0.98 16.59 27.99
N GLU A 54 -0.18 16.39 29.03
CA GLU A 54 0.78 15.28 29.05
C GLU A 54 0.06 13.94 29.17
N LEU A 55 0.54 12.98 28.38
CA LEU A 55 0.07 11.59 28.39
C LEU A 55 1.14 10.69 29.04
N PRO A 56 1.13 10.50 30.36
CA PRO A 56 2.06 9.59 31.02
C PRO A 56 1.85 8.16 30.53
N LYS A 57 2.94 7.49 30.16
CA LYS A 57 2.91 6.10 29.67
C LYS A 57 2.27 5.14 30.67
N GLN A 58 2.46 5.40 31.96
CA GLN A 58 1.91 4.61 33.07
C GLN A 58 0.37 4.65 33.10
N ASN A 59 -0.22 5.83 32.85
CA ASN A 59 -1.67 5.98 32.83
C ASN A 59 -2.29 5.21 31.66
N ILE A 60 -1.68 5.33 30.46
CA ILE A 60 -2.11 4.57 29.28
C ILE A 60 -1.98 3.06 29.52
N TRP A 61 -0.86 2.65 30.12
CA TRP A 61 -0.65 1.25 30.48
C TRP A 61 -1.72 0.73 31.41
N GLY A 62 -2.09 1.50 32.46
CA GLY A 62 -3.13 1.14 33.42
C GLY A 62 -4.52 0.95 32.77
N ILE A 63 -4.81 1.71 31.71
CA ILE A 63 -6.06 1.55 30.93
C ILE A 63 -6.02 0.27 30.08
N ILE A 64 -4.88 0.00 29.42
CA ILE A 64 -4.75 -1.17 28.52
C ILE A 64 -4.57 -2.47 29.33
N TYR A 65 -3.89 -2.39 30.47
CA TYR A 65 -3.55 -3.54 31.32
C TYR A 65 -3.83 -3.26 32.81
N PRO A 66 -5.09 -3.17 33.23
CA PRO A 66 -5.47 -2.68 34.58
C PRO A 66 -4.85 -3.48 35.73
N GLU A 67 -4.59 -4.77 35.53
CA GLU A 67 -4.05 -5.64 36.58
C GLU A 67 -2.56 -5.86 36.54
N LYS A 68 -1.83 -5.20 35.60
CA LYS A 68 -0.39 -5.45 35.37
C LYS A 68 0.45 -4.26 35.76
N LYS A 69 1.51 -4.51 36.53
CA LYS A 69 2.54 -3.51 36.77
C LYS A 69 3.10 -2.97 35.45
N TYR A 70 3.38 -1.67 35.45
CA TYR A 70 3.97 -1.02 34.26
C TYR A 70 5.25 -1.71 33.83
N ASN A 71 5.33 -2.00 32.53
CA ASN A 71 6.50 -2.59 31.89
C ASN A 71 6.87 -1.76 30.64
N ASP A 72 7.95 -0.98 30.76
CA ASP A 72 8.37 -0.06 29.70
C ASP A 72 8.79 -0.80 28.43
N ALA A 73 9.41 -1.97 28.53
CA ALA A 73 9.80 -2.75 27.36
C ALA A 73 8.58 -3.23 26.55
N ARG A 74 7.53 -3.71 27.23
CA ARG A 74 6.28 -4.12 26.59
C ARG A 74 5.52 -2.92 26.02
N PHE A 75 5.54 -1.77 26.71
CA PHE A 75 4.91 -0.56 26.21
C PHE A 75 5.63 -0.03 24.95
N ARG A 76 6.96 -0.06 24.95
CA ARG A 76 7.75 0.28 23.76
C ARG A 76 7.46 -0.67 22.59
N LYS A 77 7.32 -1.97 22.85
CA LYS A 77 6.94 -2.96 21.84
C LYS A 77 5.57 -2.64 21.26
N LEU A 78 4.57 -2.36 22.10
CA LEU A 78 3.21 -2.01 21.66
C LEU A 78 3.23 -0.74 20.78
N SER A 79 3.97 0.28 21.18
CA SER A 79 4.15 1.52 20.40
C SER A 79 4.85 1.26 19.05
N SER A 80 5.83 0.37 19.04
CA SER A 80 6.54 -0.02 17.81
C SER A 80 5.64 -0.84 16.86
N ASP A 81 4.79 -1.69 17.39
CA ASP A 81 3.85 -2.48 16.60
C ASP A 81 2.77 -1.56 15.99
N LEU A 82 2.29 -0.54 16.73
CA LEU A 82 1.42 0.50 16.18
C LEU A 82 2.11 1.32 15.07
N LEU A 83 3.41 1.64 15.25
CA LEU A 83 4.18 2.35 14.22
C LEU A 83 4.30 1.53 12.93
N LYS A 84 4.51 0.22 13.01
CA LYS A 84 4.55 -0.65 11.83
C LYS A 84 3.22 -0.66 11.08
N LEU A 85 2.10 -0.70 11.79
CA LEU A 85 0.77 -0.61 11.18
C LEU A 85 0.56 0.76 10.52
N PHE A 86 1.06 1.82 11.12
CA PHE A 86 1.04 3.15 10.52
C PHE A 86 1.86 3.21 9.22
N GLU A 87 3.06 2.66 9.20
CA GLU A 87 3.89 2.56 8.00
C GLU A 87 3.19 1.75 6.89
N GLN A 88 2.53 0.64 7.23
CA GLN A 88 1.70 -0.14 6.30
C GLN A 88 0.50 0.65 5.76
N PHE A 89 -0.17 1.41 6.63
CA PHE A 89 -1.29 2.27 6.23
C PHE A 89 -0.86 3.33 5.22
N LEU A 90 0.28 4.01 5.44
CA LEU A 90 0.80 4.99 4.49
C LEU A 90 1.11 4.34 3.13
N ALA A 91 1.74 3.17 3.12
CA ALA A 91 2.01 2.43 1.90
C ALA A 91 0.73 2.01 1.17
N GLN A 92 -0.29 1.58 1.93
CA GLN A 92 -1.60 1.22 1.37
C GLN A 92 -2.31 2.44 0.76
N GLN A 93 -2.19 3.63 1.34
CA GLN A 93 -2.78 4.84 0.75
C GLN A 93 -2.18 5.16 -0.62
N ILE A 94 -0.86 5.05 -0.77
CA ILE A 94 -0.18 5.26 -2.05
C ILE A 94 -0.61 4.19 -3.07
N TYR A 95 -0.72 2.93 -2.64
CA TYR A 95 -1.22 1.86 -3.49
C TYR A 95 -2.66 2.14 -3.97
N ASP A 96 -3.55 2.53 -3.06
CA ASP A 96 -4.97 2.81 -3.38
C ASP A 96 -5.12 4.02 -4.32
N ALA A 97 -4.23 5.00 -4.22
CA ALA A 97 -4.23 6.19 -5.07
C ALA A 97 -3.72 5.92 -6.50
N ASN A 98 -3.07 4.78 -6.76
CA ASN A 98 -2.42 4.48 -8.04
C ASN A 98 -3.01 3.26 -8.75
N PRO A 99 -4.05 3.43 -9.58
CA PRO A 99 -4.68 2.32 -10.30
C PRO A 99 -3.73 1.53 -11.21
N ILE A 100 -2.68 2.18 -11.76
CA ILE A 100 -1.67 1.50 -12.58
C ILE A 100 -0.82 0.55 -11.74
N HIS A 101 -0.42 0.98 -10.53
CA HIS A 101 0.29 0.10 -9.60
C HIS A 101 -0.57 -1.11 -9.22
N GLN A 102 -1.85 -0.89 -8.91
CA GLN A 102 -2.79 -1.97 -8.59
C GLN A 102 -2.91 -2.96 -9.75
N ALA A 103 -3.04 -2.45 -10.97
CA ALA A 103 -3.13 -3.28 -12.16
C ALA A 103 -1.85 -4.10 -12.40
N ASN A 104 -0.69 -3.50 -12.18
CA ASN A 104 0.61 -4.17 -12.31
C ASN A 104 0.76 -5.33 -11.31
N TYR A 105 0.51 -5.09 -10.03
CA TYR A 105 0.55 -6.13 -9.00
C TYR A 105 -0.51 -7.20 -9.20
N LEU A 106 -1.69 -6.82 -9.72
CA LEU A 106 -2.72 -7.80 -10.06
C LEU A 106 -2.27 -8.71 -11.20
N MET A 107 -1.63 -8.17 -12.25
CA MET A 107 -1.09 -8.99 -13.35
C MET A 107 -0.01 -9.95 -12.86
N GLU A 108 0.92 -9.48 -12.03
CA GLU A 108 1.94 -10.31 -11.40
C GLU A 108 1.32 -11.44 -10.56
N SER A 109 0.32 -11.10 -9.75
CA SER A 109 -0.41 -12.07 -8.91
C SER A 109 -1.16 -13.12 -9.73
N ILE A 110 -1.77 -12.72 -10.85
CA ILE A 110 -2.48 -13.63 -11.77
C ILE A 110 -1.50 -14.56 -12.46
N SER A 111 -0.38 -14.02 -12.94
CA SER A 111 0.68 -14.81 -13.57
C SER A 111 1.24 -15.85 -12.60
N SER A 112 1.68 -15.42 -11.42
CA SER A 112 2.26 -16.33 -10.43
C SER A 112 1.31 -17.42 -9.95
N ARG A 113 0.00 -17.13 -9.84
CA ARG A 113 -1.05 -18.09 -9.43
C ARG A 113 -1.73 -18.82 -10.59
N LYS A 114 -1.40 -18.48 -11.85
CA LYS A 114 -1.98 -19.04 -13.07
C LYS A 114 -3.51 -18.94 -13.12
N ILE A 115 -4.07 -17.77 -12.73
CA ILE A 115 -5.51 -17.51 -12.70
C ILE A 115 -5.99 -17.04 -14.09
N GLU A 116 -6.08 -17.95 -15.03
CA GLU A 116 -6.35 -17.68 -16.44
C GLU A 116 -7.67 -16.97 -16.73
N LYS A 117 -8.71 -17.25 -15.92
CA LYS A 117 -10.05 -16.64 -16.10
C LYS A 117 -10.04 -15.10 -15.97
N LEU A 118 -9.07 -14.54 -15.26
CA LEU A 118 -8.95 -13.09 -15.09
C LEU A 118 -8.09 -12.41 -16.14
N TYR A 119 -7.38 -13.16 -16.98
CA TYR A 119 -6.42 -12.63 -17.95
C TYR A 119 -7.02 -11.53 -18.83
N ASN A 120 -8.09 -11.86 -19.60
CA ASN A 120 -8.69 -10.91 -20.55
C ASN A 120 -9.24 -9.65 -19.87
N THR A 121 -9.84 -9.82 -18.69
CA THR A 121 -10.42 -8.72 -17.91
C THR A 121 -9.33 -7.75 -17.45
N VAL A 122 -8.21 -8.29 -16.96
CA VAL A 122 -7.12 -7.46 -16.44
C VAL A 122 -6.39 -6.75 -17.57
N VAL A 123 -6.07 -7.43 -18.68
CA VAL A 123 -5.44 -6.80 -19.84
C VAL A 123 -6.30 -5.67 -20.41
N SER A 124 -7.62 -5.88 -20.51
CA SER A 124 -8.55 -4.84 -20.97
C SER A 124 -8.61 -3.64 -20.00
N SER A 125 -8.57 -3.91 -18.69
CA SER A 125 -8.56 -2.85 -17.66
C SER A 125 -7.27 -2.05 -17.70
N VAL A 126 -6.12 -2.71 -17.84
CA VAL A 126 -4.80 -2.06 -17.99
C VAL A 126 -4.78 -1.13 -19.20
N LYS A 127 -5.20 -1.62 -20.38
CA LYS A 127 -5.24 -0.80 -21.59
C LYS A 127 -6.10 0.46 -21.41
N ARG A 128 -7.26 0.32 -20.76
CA ARG A 128 -8.14 1.46 -20.46
C ARG A 128 -7.51 2.46 -19.50
N LEU A 129 -6.79 1.98 -18.48
CA LEU A 129 -6.10 2.84 -17.51
C LEU A 129 -4.96 3.61 -18.17
N SER A 130 -4.12 2.93 -18.95
CA SER A 130 -3.02 3.56 -19.69
C SER A 130 -3.52 4.63 -20.67
N ALA A 131 -4.62 4.36 -21.39
CA ALA A 131 -5.20 5.32 -22.34
C ALA A 131 -5.83 6.57 -21.68
N ARG A 132 -6.17 6.52 -20.40
CA ARG A 132 -6.79 7.63 -19.65
C ARG A 132 -5.80 8.56 -18.96
N GLN A 133 -4.55 8.20 -18.87
CA GLN A 133 -3.56 9.03 -18.21
C GLN A 133 -3.12 10.17 -19.14
N LEU A 134 -3.45 11.40 -18.71
CA LEU A 134 -3.13 12.63 -19.45
C LEU A 134 -1.71 13.13 -19.14
N GLU A 135 -1.17 12.86 -17.95
CA GLU A 135 0.16 13.26 -17.56
C GLU A 135 1.16 12.12 -17.76
N GLN A 136 2.12 12.33 -18.63
CA GLN A 136 3.18 11.40 -18.96
C GLN A 136 4.48 11.79 -18.23
N SER A 137 4.52 11.59 -16.91
CA SER A 137 5.76 11.71 -16.13
C SER A 137 6.73 10.57 -16.44
N SER A 138 8.01 10.73 -16.10
CA SER A 138 9.01 9.63 -16.23
C SER A 138 8.52 8.36 -15.52
N SER A 139 7.97 8.49 -14.31
CA SER A 139 7.39 7.37 -13.58
C SER A 139 6.27 6.66 -14.33
N PHE A 140 5.43 7.38 -15.10
CA PHE A 140 4.40 6.77 -15.94
C PHE A 140 5.01 5.78 -16.94
N PHE A 141 6.08 6.15 -17.64
CA PHE A 141 6.73 5.28 -18.60
C PHE A 141 7.36 4.04 -17.97
N PHE A 142 7.87 4.16 -16.74
CA PHE A 142 8.34 3.00 -15.98
C PHE A 142 7.22 2.00 -15.65
N TYR A 143 6.07 2.48 -15.20
CA TYR A 143 4.92 1.61 -14.93
C TYR A 143 4.33 1.03 -16.20
N GLN A 144 4.31 1.80 -17.30
CA GLN A 144 3.89 1.31 -18.60
C GLN A 144 4.79 0.17 -19.08
N TYR A 145 6.11 0.34 -18.97
CA TYR A 145 7.09 -0.73 -19.24
C TYR A 145 6.80 -1.98 -18.40
N GLN A 146 6.58 -1.83 -17.09
CA GLN A 146 6.31 -2.98 -16.24
C GLN A 146 5.01 -3.70 -16.61
N LEU A 147 3.95 -2.95 -16.92
CA LEU A 147 2.67 -3.51 -17.33
C LEU A 147 2.80 -4.30 -18.63
N GLU A 148 3.45 -3.74 -19.62
CA GLU A 148 3.65 -4.39 -20.93
C GLU A 148 4.53 -5.64 -20.82
N LYS A 149 5.59 -5.57 -20.00
CA LYS A 149 6.45 -6.73 -19.69
C LYS A 149 5.66 -7.85 -19.00
N ASN A 150 4.85 -7.51 -17.99
CA ASN A 150 4.01 -8.49 -17.28
C ASN A 150 2.94 -9.06 -18.22
N GLN A 151 2.35 -8.24 -19.07
CA GLN A 151 1.42 -8.68 -20.10
C GLN A 151 2.09 -9.64 -21.09
N TYR A 152 3.32 -9.35 -21.53
CA TYR A 152 4.10 -10.24 -22.40
C TYR A 152 4.34 -11.61 -21.76
N ASN A 153 4.82 -11.63 -20.53
CA ASN A 153 5.06 -12.86 -19.79
C ASN A 153 3.79 -13.68 -19.64
N LEU A 154 2.71 -13.06 -19.21
CA LEU A 154 1.41 -13.71 -19.02
C LEU A 154 0.84 -14.26 -20.32
N THR A 155 0.97 -13.52 -21.44
CA THR A 155 0.52 -13.94 -22.76
C THR A 155 1.35 -15.13 -23.27
N SER A 156 2.67 -15.07 -23.12
CA SER A 156 3.59 -16.14 -23.53
C SER A 156 3.31 -17.45 -22.77
N GLU A 157 3.06 -17.37 -21.45
CA GLU A 157 2.69 -18.54 -20.66
C GLU A 157 1.34 -19.12 -21.09
N PHE A 158 0.36 -18.25 -21.34
CA PHE A 158 -0.96 -18.64 -21.81
C PHE A 158 -0.89 -19.38 -23.16
N GLU A 159 -0.16 -18.82 -24.15
CA GLU A 159 0.01 -19.41 -25.50
C GLU A 159 0.73 -20.76 -25.45
N LYS A 160 1.76 -20.90 -24.62
CA LYS A 160 2.46 -22.17 -24.40
C LYS A 160 1.54 -23.25 -23.85
N LYS A 161 0.67 -22.90 -22.90
CA LYS A 161 -0.22 -23.86 -22.24
C LYS A 161 -1.35 -24.32 -23.17
N PHE A 162 -1.99 -23.40 -23.88
CA PHE A 162 -3.18 -23.72 -24.68
C PHE A 162 -2.88 -24.01 -26.16
N LYS A 163 -1.63 -23.89 -26.58
CA LYS A 163 -1.20 -24.04 -28.00
C LYS A 163 -2.06 -23.17 -28.95
N LYS A 164 -2.57 -22.04 -28.47
CA LYS A 164 -3.40 -21.08 -29.20
C LYS A 164 -2.79 -19.70 -29.08
N LYS A 165 -2.78 -18.95 -30.21
CA LYS A 165 -2.38 -17.53 -30.17
C LYS A 165 -3.41 -16.74 -29.36
N SER A 166 -2.91 -15.93 -28.44
CA SER A 166 -3.74 -14.99 -27.69
C SER A 166 -4.23 -13.87 -28.61
N LYS A 167 -5.45 -13.37 -28.35
CA LYS A 167 -5.94 -12.12 -28.97
C LYS A 167 -4.99 -10.93 -28.75
N TYR A 168 -4.09 -11.04 -27.80
CA TYR A 168 -3.12 -10.01 -27.38
C TYR A 168 -1.67 -10.36 -27.73
N SER A 169 -1.45 -11.32 -28.66
CA SER A 169 -0.10 -11.81 -29.04
C SER A 169 0.76 -10.80 -29.79
N THR A 170 0.19 -9.68 -30.24
CA THR A 170 0.90 -8.60 -30.93
C THR A 170 1.52 -7.62 -29.94
N LEU A 171 2.32 -8.11 -28.99
CA LEU A 171 3.08 -7.24 -28.10
C LEU A 171 4.36 -6.76 -28.82
N ASN A 172 4.45 -5.46 -28.93
CA ASN A 172 5.57 -4.81 -29.56
C ASN A 172 6.73 -4.67 -28.55
N ILE A 173 7.72 -5.56 -28.66
CA ILE A 173 8.93 -5.52 -27.81
C ILE A 173 9.66 -4.18 -27.94
N GLU A 174 9.62 -3.56 -29.12
CA GLU A 174 10.21 -2.26 -29.37
C GLU A 174 9.53 -1.16 -28.54
N GLU A 175 8.20 -1.23 -28.35
CA GLU A 175 7.46 -0.27 -27.55
C GLU A 175 7.73 -0.46 -26.05
N ILE A 176 7.92 -1.71 -25.60
CA ILE A 176 8.35 -2.02 -24.22
C ILE A 176 9.74 -1.39 -23.96
N ALA A 177 10.69 -1.58 -24.86
CA ALA A 177 12.03 -0.99 -24.76
C ALA A 177 11.97 0.54 -24.79
N LYS A 178 11.18 1.13 -25.68
CA LYS A 178 10.99 2.58 -25.79
C LYS A 178 10.48 3.20 -24.48
N ASN A 179 9.53 2.58 -23.81
CA ASN A 179 9.04 3.08 -22.53
C ASN A 179 10.12 3.10 -21.43
N LEU A 180 11.00 2.08 -21.43
CA LEU A 180 12.14 2.05 -20.52
C LEU A 180 13.17 3.13 -20.86
N ASP A 181 13.44 3.36 -22.13
CA ASP A 181 14.37 4.40 -22.60
C ASP A 181 13.84 5.80 -22.24
N ILE A 182 12.56 6.07 -22.42
CA ILE A 182 11.93 7.36 -22.06
C ILE A 182 12.01 7.58 -20.56
N PHE A 183 11.72 6.55 -19.75
CA PHE A 183 11.90 6.63 -18.31
C PHE A 183 13.33 7.00 -17.95
N TYR A 184 14.32 6.24 -18.46
CA TYR A 184 15.73 6.45 -18.17
C TYR A 184 16.22 7.85 -18.57
N LEU A 185 15.79 8.36 -19.72
CA LEU A 185 16.14 9.71 -20.17
C LEU A 185 15.45 10.78 -19.32
N GLY A 186 14.18 10.57 -18.95
CA GLY A 186 13.43 11.50 -18.11
C GLY A 186 13.96 11.63 -16.67
N GLU A 187 14.61 10.57 -16.13
CA GLU A 187 15.27 10.64 -14.82
C GLU A 187 16.66 11.31 -14.86
N LYS A 188 17.20 11.55 -16.06
CA LYS A 188 18.50 12.23 -16.24
C LYS A 188 18.39 13.74 -16.46
N LEU A 189 17.23 14.23 -16.80
CA LEU A 189 16.95 15.65 -17.05
C LEU A 189 16.50 16.36 -15.79
#